data_e01e28be2b26cba5a73dfae74a333502
#
_entry.id   e01e28be2b26cba5a73dfae74a333502
#
_cell.length_a   1.000
_cell.length_b   1.000
_cell.length_c   1.000
_cell.angle_alpha   90.00
_cell.angle_beta   90.00
_cell.angle_gamma   90.00
#
_symmetry.space_group_name_H-M   'P 1'
#
loop_
_entity.id
_entity.type
_entity.pdbx_description
1 polymer ?
#
loop_
_entity_poly.entity_id
_entity_poly.type
_entity_poly.pdbx_seq_one_letter_code
_entity_poly.pdbx_strand_id
1 'polypeptide(L)'
;MKIALVTDSTANLSKEEIEKYNINVLPIPIYIDDQEYLEGIDIDSEKLFETQRNGAGFPSTSQPKMGELIATFDRLKDEGYDAIIDICLSSGISGSYSTLMGIAQSNPEYNLYPIDSKITIRLMGYLVLAAAKMIEKGTYTPEEIVAKVEEIRDTVDELFVVDDLNNLSRGGRLSNAAAFIGSILNIKPLLTFDGPKIVAYDKVRSMKRATKRIESEAIEKMKACGIPEDKLRVLIIQSNDAKQAEDAMADIKAELPNAVYELDEFDPVVATHLGEKSLGITWMIDVNQMEF
;
A
#
# COMPACT_ATOMS: atom_id res chain seq x y z
N MET A 1 -23.34 -17.74 2.26
CA MET A 1 -21.90 -18.12 2.37
C MET A 1 -21.26 -17.16 3.34
N LYS A 2 -20.51 -17.66 4.32
CA LYS A 2 -19.82 -16.84 5.30
C LYS A 2 -18.36 -16.66 4.83
N ILE A 3 -18.02 -15.45 4.38
CA ILE A 3 -16.69 -15.14 3.80
C ILE A 3 -15.88 -14.36 4.84
N ALA A 4 -14.66 -14.82 5.13
CA ALA A 4 -13.71 -14.08 5.95
C ALA A 4 -12.84 -13.16 5.05
N LEU A 5 -12.50 -11.98 5.56
CA LEU A 5 -11.60 -11.04 4.92
C LEU A 5 -10.32 -10.91 5.74
N VAL A 6 -9.20 -11.12 5.07
CA VAL A 6 -7.85 -11.04 5.63
C VAL A 6 -7.03 -10.04 4.83
N THR A 7 -6.14 -9.34 5.47
CA THR A 7 -5.15 -8.46 4.84
C THR A 7 -3.91 -8.34 5.72
N ASP A 8 -2.89 -7.67 5.25
CA ASP A 8 -1.72 -7.31 6.06
C ASP A 8 -1.78 -5.85 6.57
N SER A 9 -0.92 -5.51 7.52
CA SER A 9 -0.94 -4.22 8.20
C SER A 9 -0.68 -3.03 7.28
N THR A 10 -0.03 -3.23 6.12
CA THR A 10 0.23 -2.15 5.15
C THR A 10 -1.03 -1.64 4.43
N ALA A 11 -2.20 -2.25 4.69
CA ALA A 11 -3.49 -1.71 4.21
C ALA A 11 -3.88 -0.39 4.90
N ASN A 12 -3.20 -0.01 5.96
CA ASN A 12 -3.40 1.23 6.72
C ASN A 12 -4.88 1.51 7.03
N LEU A 13 -5.57 0.47 7.55
CA LEU A 13 -6.98 0.56 7.95
C LEU A 13 -7.11 1.15 9.35
N SER A 14 -8.13 1.97 9.55
CA SER A 14 -8.47 2.45 10.89
C SER A 14 -9.04 1.32 11.76
N LYS A 15 -8.92 1.46 13.09
CA LYS A 15 -9.51 0.50 14.04
C LYS A 15 -11.01 0.36 13.86
N GLU A 16 -11.69 1.46 13.57
CA GLU A 16 -13.13 1.51 13.32
C GLU A 16 -13.52 0.70 12.07
N GLU A 17 -12.72 0.78 11.01
CA GLU A 17 -12.93 0.01 9.79
C GLU A 17 -12.71 -1.48 10.02
N ILE A 18 -11.63 -1.83 10.74
CA ILE A 18 -11.29 -3.21 11.09
C ILE A 18 -12.43 -3.84 11.94
N GLU A 19 -12.87 -3.15 12.98
CA GLU A 19 -13.94 -3.62 13.86
C GLU A 19 -15.29 -3.71 13.13
N LYS A 20 -15.65 -2.66 12.37
CA LYS A 20 -16.91 -2.59 11.65
C LYS A 20 -17.11 -3.76 10.70
N TYR A 21 -16.08 -4.11 9.95
CA TYR A 21 -16.14 -5.14 8.91
C TYR A 21 -15.53 -6.48 9.34
N ASN A 22 -15.10 -6.62 10.59
CA ASN A 22 -14.45 -7.82 11.13
C ASN A 22 -13.29 -8.30 10.23
N ILE A 23 -12.40 -7.36 9.87
CA ILE A 23 -11.25 -7.63 9.02
C ILE A 23 -10.13 -8.24 9.86
N ASN A 24 -9.51 -9.32 9.39
CA ASN A 24 -8.36 -9.93 10.03
C ASN A 24 -7.10 -9.31 9.46
N VAL A 25 -6.38 -8.53 10.27
CA VAL A 25 -5.14 -7.87 9.86
C VAL A 25 -3.95 -8.61 10.42
N LEU A 26 -3.04 -9.04 9.54
CA LEU A 26 -1.79 -9.71 9.90
C LEU A 26 -0.66 -8.68 9.95
N PRO A 27 -0.01 -8.47 11.10
CA PRO A 27 1.06 -7.49 11.22
C PRO A 27 2.29 -7.93 10.43
N ILE A 28 2.91 -6.97 9.75
CA ILE A 28 4.19 -7.17 9.07
C ILE A 28 5.33 -6.93 10.05
N PRO A 29 6.30 -7.88 10.20
CA PRO A 29 7.46 -7.68 11.05
C PRO A 29 8.46 -6.69 10.46
N ILE A 30 8.98 -5.81 11.33
CA ILE A 30 10.08 -4.89 11.07
C ILE A 30 11.23 -5.28 11.98
N TYR A 31 12.43 -5.40 11.42
CA TYR A 31 13.64 -5.75 12.16
C TYR A 31 14.58 -4.54 12.18
N ILE A 32 14.95 -4.11 13.39
CA ILE A 32 15.93 -3.05 13.63
C ILE A 32 17.00 -3.62 14.53
N ASP A 33 18.23 -3.69 14.05
CA ASP A 33 19.31 -4.45 14.67
C ASP A 33 18.85 -5.91 14.92
N ASP A 34 18.93 -6.39 16.12
CA ASP A 34 18.51 -7.77 16.48
C ASP A 34 17.09 -7.82 17.10
N GLN A 35 16.31 -6.73 16.98
CA GLN A 35 14.98 -6.63 17.58
C GLN A 35 13.88 -6.66 16.52
N GLU A 36 12.86 -7.48 16.76
CA GLU A 36 11.64 -7.53 15.97
C GLU A 36 10.58 -6.60 16.54
N TYR A 37 9.91 -5.88 15.66
CA TYR A 37 8.73 -5.05 15.95
C TYR A 37 7.60 -5.46 15.01
N LEU A 38 6.37 -5.33 15.47
CA LEU A 38 5.17 -5.57 14.68
C LEU A 38 4.50 -4.23 14.35
N GLU A 39 4.29 -3.99 13.06
CA GLU A 39 3.64 -2.79 12.57
C GLU A 39 2.24 -2.59 13.16
N GLY A 40 1.96 -1.36 13.61
CA GLY A 40 0.68 -1.01 14.23
C GLY A 40 0.48 -1.53 15.65
N ILE A 41 1.47 -2.28 16.22
CA ILE A 41 1.44 -2.82 17.58
C ILE A 41 2.59 -2.24 18.40
N ASP A 42 3.84 -2.39 17.93
CA ASP A 42 5.05 -2.07 18.72
C ASP A 42 5.77 -0.82 18.20
N ILE A 43 5.53 -0.43 16.95
CA ILE A 43 6.26 0.62 16.26
C ILE A 43 5.32 1.44 15.36
N ASP A 44 5.53 2.74 15.35
CA ASP A 44 4.99 3.71 14.42
C ASP A 44 6.12 4.38 13.61
N SER A 45 5.77 5.22 12.64
CA SER A 45 6.75 5.88 11.76
C SER A 45 7.63 6.86 12.53
N GLU A 46 7.12 7.54 13.56
CA GLU A 46 7.90 8.47 14.39
C GLU A 46 9.02 7.72 15.14
N LYS A 47 8.66 6.62 15.81
CA LYS A 47 9.60 5.76 16.53
C LYS A 47 10.62 5.11 15.58
N LEU A 48 10.20 4.70 14.38
CA LEU A 48 11.10 4.16 13.36
C LEU A 48 12.18 5.18 13.00
N PHE A 49 11.80 6.40 12.66
CA PHE A 49 12.73 7.44 12.25
C PHE A 49 13.58 7.97 13.41
N GLU A 50 13.01 8.07 14.62
CA GLU A 50 13.76 8.41 15.81
C GLU A 50 14.88 7.39 16.08
N THR A 51 14.57 6.11 16.00
CA THR A 51 15.52 5.01 16.19
C THR A 51 16.65 5.10 15.17
N GLN A 52 16.34 5.35 13.90
CA GLN A 52 17.34 5.55 12.86
C GLN A 52 18.22 6.77 13.09
N ARG A 53 17.63 7.92 13.48
CA ARG A 53 18.38 9.13 13.83
C ARG A 53 19.33 8.94 15.01
N ASN A 54 18.97 8.06 15.95
CA ASN A 54 19.78 7.69 17.11
C ASN A 54 20.90 6.67 16.77
N GLY A 55 21.09 6.31 15.50
CA GLY A 55 22.20 5.50 15.02
C GLY A 55 21.94 4.00 14.98
N ALA A 56 20.69 3.56 15.06
CA ALA A 56 20.35 2.16 14.81
C ALA A 56 20.71 1.74 13.36
N GLY A 57 20.91 0.45 13.19
CA GLY A 57 21.17 -0.15 11.88
C GLY A 57 20.03 0.07 10.90
N PHE A 58 20.29 -0.29 9.67
CA PHE A 58 19.28 -0.16 8.60
C PHE A 58 18.14 -1.16 8.83
N PRO A 59 16.88 -0.69 8.97
CA PRO A 59 15.78 -1.59 9.23
C PRO A 59 15.43 -2.43 7.99
N SER A 60 14.84 -3.59 8.24
CA SER A 60 14.33 -4.49 7.20
C SER A 60 12.96 -5.01 7.57
N THR A 61 12.24 -5.56 6.59
CA THR A 61 10.90 -6.14 6.79
C THR A 61 10.85 -7.54 6.24
N SER A 62 9.92 -8.35 6.74
CA SER A 62 9.56 -9.63 6.14
C SER A 62 8.06 -9.66 5.81
N GLN A 63 7.61 -10.69 5.11
CA GLN A 63 6.18 -10.99 4.99
C GLN A 63 5.62 -11.48 6.35
N PRO A 64 4.28 -11.55 6.54
CA PRO A 64 3.68 -12.17 7.71
C PRO A 64 4.23 -13.58 7.92
N LYS A 65 4.40 -14.00 9.17
CA LYS A 65 4.96 -15.30 9.48
C LYS A 65 4.03 -16.42 9.02
N MET A 66 4.58 -17.43 8.37
CA MET A 66 3.82 -18.59 7.88
C MET A 66 2.94 -19.21 8.96
N GLY A 67 3.48 -19.34 10.19
CA GLY A 67 2.72 -19.90 11.30
C GLY A 67 1.51 -19.06 11.70
N GLU A 68 1.59 -17.74 11.61
CA GLU A 68 0.48 -16.83 11.90
C GLU A 68 -0.59 -16.87 10.80
N LEU A 69 -0.17 -16.97 9.53
CA LEU A 69 -1.07 -17.18 8.39
C LEU A 69 -1.90 -18.46 8.58
N ILE A 70 -1.21 -19.60 8.79
CA ILE A 70 -1.88 -20.90 8.98
C ILE A 70 -2.79 -20.88 10.20
N ALA A 71 -2.32 -20.37 11.34
CA ALA A 71 -3.13 -20.29 12.56
C ALA A 71 -4.39 -19.41 12.36
N THR A 72 -4.28 -18.34 11.58
CA THR A 72 -5.43 -17.49 11.25
C THR A 72 -6.43 -18.24 10.37
N PHE A 73 -5.98 -18.94 9.33
CA PHE A 73 -6.86 -19.69 8.44
C PHE A 73 -7.52 -20.88 9.13
N ASP A 74 -6.79 -21.61 9.98
CA ASP A 74 -7.33 -22.69 10.82
C ASP A 74 -8.46 -22.16 11.72
N ARG A 75 -8.20 -21.05 12.43
CA ARG A 75 -9.20 -20.39 13.29
C ARG A 75 -10.46 -20.00 12.51
N LEU A 76 -10.28 -19.36 11.35
CA LEU A 76 -11.42 -18.93 10.51
C LEU A 76 -12.24 -20.12 10.02
N LYS A 77 -11.58 -21.21 9.63
CA LYS A 77 -12.24 -22.46 9.26
C LYS A 77 -13.02 -23.05 10.44
N ASP A 78 -12.43 -23.10 11.64
CA ASP A 78 -13.08 -23.60 12.85
C ASP A 78 -14.27 -22.73 13.28
N GLU A 79 -14.24 -21.42 13.01
CA GLU A 79 -15.34 -20.47 13.20
C GLU A 79 -16.45 -20.61 12.14
N GLY A 80 -16.30 -21.54 11.18
CA GLY A 80 -17.29 -21.89 10.18
C GLY A 80 -17.39 -20.91 9.02
N TYR A 81 -16.28 -20.27 8.63
CA TYR A 81 -16.21 -19.54 7.37
C TYR A 81 -16.12 -20.52 6.20
N ASP A 82 -16.90 -20.24 5.14
CA ASP A 82 -16.97 -21.07 3.92
C ASP A 82 -15.84 -20.74 2.92
N ALA A 83 -15.34 -19.52 2.97
CA ALA A 83 -14.27 -19.02 2.11
C ALA A 83 -13.46 -17.93 2.81
N ILE A 84 -12.20 -17.75 2.41
CA ILE A 84 -11.30 -16.72 2.89
C ILE A 84 -10.81 -15.91 1.68
N ILE A 85 -10.99 -14.59 1.71
CA ILE A 85 -10.38 -13.66 0.77
C ILE A 85 -9.21 -12.98 1.49
N ASP A 86 -8.00 -13.07 0.93
CA ASP A 86 -6.81 -12.43 1.48
C ASP A 86 -6.23 -11.45 0.45
N ILE A 87 -6.28 -10.14 0.78
CA ILE A 87 -5.77 -9.07 -0.07
C ILE A 87 -4.44 -8.62 0.54
N CYS A 88 -3.34 -8.92 -0.14
CA CYS A 88 -2.00 -8.61 0.34
C CYS A 88 -1.32 -7.51 -0.49
N LEU A 89 -0.26 -6.92 0.09
CA LEU A 89 0.57 -5.96 -0.62
C LEU A 89 1.19 -6.57 -1.89
N SER A 90 1.58 -5.69 -2.81
CA SER A 90 2.05 -6.04 -4.16
C SER A 90 3.08 -7.16 -4.20
N SER A 91 2.85 -8.12 -5.08
CA SER A 91 3.75 -9.26 -5.37
C SER A 91 5.13 -8.86 -5.90
N GLY A 92 5.27 -7.63 -6.40
CA GLY A 92 6.56 -7.11 -6.89
C GLY A 92 7.46 -6.55 -5.80
N ILE A 93 6.93 -6.34 -4.58
CA ILE A 93 7.65 -5.79 -3.43
C ILE A 93 7.64 -6.71 -2.20
N SER A 94 6.83 -7.77 -2.21
CA SER A 94 6.74 -8.78 -1.14
C SER A 94 6.54 -10.19 -1.69
N GLY A 95 6.92 -11.20 -0.92
CA GLY A 95 6.65 -12.61 -1.18
C GLY A 95 5.26 -13.08 -0.76
N SER A 96 4.46 -12.23 -0.09
CA SER A 96 3.17 -12.58 0.54
C SER A 96 2.22 -13.27 -0.43
N TYR A 97 2.00 -12.68 -1.61
CA TYR A 97 1.11 -13.26 -2.61
C TYR A 97 1.52 -14.67 -3.05
N SER A 98 2.83 -14.87 -3.32
CA SER A 98 3.35 -16.20 -3.68
C SER A 98 3.16 -17.22 -2.57
N THR A 99 3.34 -16.81 -1.33
CA THR A 99 3.10 -17.64 -0.14
C THR A 99 1.63 -18.03 -0.01
N LEU A 100 0.71 -17.07 -0.15
CA LEU A 100 -0.74 -17.31 -0.10
C LEU A 100 -1.20 -18.26 -1.21
N MET A 101 -0.68 -18.09 -2.43
CA MET A 101 -0.95 -19.02 -3.55
C MET A 101 -0.48 -20.44 -3.25
N GLY A 102 0.71 -20.60 -2.61
CA GLY A 102 1.21 -21.89 -2.15
C GLY A 102 0.33 -22.54 -1.09
N ILE A 103 -0.17 -21.73 -0.12
CA ILE A 103 -1.10 -22.21 0.91
C ILE A 103 -2.43 -22.64 0.27
N ALA A 104 -3.00 -21.84 -0.61
CA ALA A 104 -4.26 -22.16 -1.30
C ALA A 104 -4.19 -23.49 -2.08
N GLN A 105 -3.05 -23.74 -2.75
CA GLN A 105 -2.83 -25.00 -3.46
C GLN A 105 -2.65 -26.20 -2.55
N SER A 106 -1.97 -26.01 -1.41
CA SER A 106 -1.63 -27.10 -0.50
C SER A 106 -2.75 -27.43 0.50
N ASN A 107 -3.67 -26.49 0.74
CA ASN A 107 -4.74 -26.57 1.72
C ASN A 107 -6.09 -26.16 1.11
N PRO A 108 -6.64 -26.96 0.17
CA PRO A 108 -7.88 -26.62 -0.53
C PRO A 108 -9.08 -26.48 0.40
N GLU A 109 -8.98 -27.01 1.61
CA GLU A 109 -10.00 -26.90 2.64
C GLU A 109 -10.21 -25.48 3.20
N TYR A 110 -9.28 -24.56 3.00
CA TYR A 110 -9.47 -23.15 3.37
C TYR A 110 -10.36 -22.39 2.38
N ASN A 111 -10.52 -22.91 1.16
CA ASN A 111 -11.21 -22.18 0.10
C ASN A 111 -10.68 -20.73 0.00
N LEU A 112 -9.35 -20.61 -0.10
CA LEU A 112 -8.61 -19.34 -0.02
C LEU A 112 -8.51 -18.68 -1.40
N TYR A 113 -8.85 -17.40 -1.46
CA TYR A 113 -8.79 -16.53 -2.63
C TYR A 113 -7.74 -15.41 -2.40
N PRO A 114 -6.47 -15.63 -2.74
CA PRO A 114 -5.46 -14.59 -2.66
C PRO A 114 -5.65 -13.52 -3.73
N ILE A 115 -5.54 -12.24 -3.35
CA ILE A 115 -5.59 -11.11 -4.27
C ILE A 115 -4.27 -10.32 -4.17
N ASP A 116 -3.55 -10.22 -5.29
CA ASP A 116 -2.43 -9.30 -5.43
C ASP A 116 -2.96 -7.89 -5.64
N SER A 117 -2.81 -7.03 -4.64
CA SER A 117 -3.26 -5.64 -4.75
C SER A 117 -2.48 -4.84 -5.80
N LYS A 118 -1.28 -5.29 -6.18
CA LYS A 118 -0.29 -4.60 -7.02
C LYS A 118 0.11 -3.22 -6.50
N ILE A 119 -0.29 -2.91 -5.30
CA ILE A 119 -0.04 -1.67 -4.57
C ILE A 119 0.19 -1.99 -3.08
N THR A 120 0.19 -1.01 -2.23
CA THR A 120 0.25 -1.10 -0.77
C THR A 120 -0.46 0.13 -0.17
N ILE A 121 -0.27 0.38 1.10
CA ILE A 121 -0.78 1.54 1.81
C ILE A 121 -2.31 1.69 1.76
N ARG A 122 -2.80 2.86 2.09
CA ARG A 122 -4.22 3.18 2.12
C ARG A 122 -4.99 2.86 0.82
N LEU A 123 -4.32 2.86 -0.34
CA LEU A 123 -4.93 2.42 -1.60
C LEU A 123 -5.32 0.94 -1.55
N MET A 124 -4.43 0.07 -1.03
CA MET A 124 -4.77 -1.33 -0.76
C MET A 124 -5.90 -1.41 0.28
N GLY A 125 -5.89 -0.55 1.29
CA GLY A 125 -6.97 -0.44 2.26
C GLY A 125 -8.34 -0.19 1.61
N TYR A 126 -8.41 0.64 0.58
CA TYR A 126 -9.65 0.85 -0.17
C TYR A 126 -10.09 -0.38 -0.96
N LEU A 127 -9.16 -1.19 -1.48
CA LEU A 127 -9.51 -2.49 -2.08
C LEU A 127 -10.10 -3.45 -1.05
N VAL A 128 -9.51 -3.48 0.16
CA VAL A 128 -10.03 -4.27 1.28
C VAL A 128 -11.43 -3.79 1.69
N LEU A 129 -11.66 -2.47 1.77
CA LEU A 129 -12.97 -1.91 2.09
C LEU A 129 -14.02 -2.19 1.00
N ALA A 130 -13.64 -2.24 -0.27
CA ALA A 130 -14.53 -2.65 -1.35
C ALA A 130 -14.98 -4.10 -1.16
N ALA A 131 -14.04 -5.02 -0.89
CA ALA A 131 -14.35 -6.42 -0.58
C ALA A 131 -15.25 -6.52 0.66
N ALA A 132 -14.95 -5.78 1.73
CA ALA A 132 -15.73 -5.76 2.96
C ALA A 132 -17.20 -5.36 2.74
N LYS A 133 -17.44 -4.30 1.95
CA LYS A 133 -18.78 -3.84 1.61
C LYS A 133 -19.57 -4.88 0.80
N MET A 134 -18.91 -5.58 -0.13
CA MET A 134 -19.54 -6.67 -0.90
C MET A 134 -19.86 -7.87 -0.02
N ILE A 135 -18.98 -8.23 0.91
CA ILE A 135 -19.22 -9.29 1.91
C ILE A 135 -20.41 -8.92 2.81
N GLU A 136 -20.44 -7.69 3.32
CA GLU A 136 -21.55 -7.19 4.17
C GLU A 136 -22.90 -7.25 3.45
N LYS A 137 -22.94 -6.93 2.15
CA LYS A 137 -24.15 -7.04 1.33
C LYS A 137 -24.63 -8.48 1.17
N GLY A 138 -23.73 -9.46 1.19
CA GLY A 138 -24.06 -10.89 1.23
C GLY A 138 -24.62 -11.48 -0.06
N THR A 139 -24.56 -10.76 -1.18
CA THR A 139 -25.09 -11.20 -2.48
C THR A 139 -24.02 -11.67 -3.46
N TYR A 140 -22.75 -11.45 -3.16
CA TYR A 140 -21.61 -11.77 -4.01
C TYR A 140 -21.00 -13.12 -3.65
N THR A 141 -20.55 -13.86 -4.65
CA THR A 141 -19.65 -15.01 -4.46
C THR A 141 -18.22 -14.53 -4.26
N PRO A 142 -17.30 -15.37 -3.71
CA PRO A 142 -15.90 -15.01 -3.60
C PRO A 142 -15.27 -14.61 -4.96
N GLU A 143 -15.59 -15.31 -6.02
CA GLU A 143 -15.09 -15.05 -7.38
C GLU A 143 -15.56 -13.69 -7.91
N GLU A 144 -16.82 -13.33 -7.66
CA GLU A 144 -17.36 -12.02 -8.04
C GLU A 144 -16.69 -10.88 -7.26
N ILE A 145 -16.39 -11.11 -5.97
CA ILE A 145 -15.66 -10.14 -5.14
C ILE A 145 -14.23 -9.96 -5.70
N VAL A 146 -13.52 -11.06 -5.96
CA VAL A 146 -12.17 -11.03 -6.56
C VAL A 146 -12.19 -10.22 -7.85
N ALA A 147 -13.07 -10.56 -8.79
CA ALA A 147 -13.17 -9.87 -10.07
C ALA A 147 -13.43 -8.37 -9.90
N LYS A 148 -14.33 -8.00 -8.96
CA LYS A 148 -14.67 -6.58 -8.72
C LYS A 148 -13.55 -5.81 -8.03
N VAL A 149 -12.84 -6.43 -7.10
CA VAL A 149 -11.65 -5.83 -6.47
C VAL A 149 -10.56 -5.60 -7.52
N GLU A 150 -10.37 -6.54 -8.44
CA GLU A 150 -9.41 -6.38 -9.54
C GLU A 150 -9.79 -5.25 -10.51
N GLU A 151 -11.07 -5.09 -10.84
CA GLU A 151 -11.56 -3.94 -11.63
C GLU A 151 -11.25 -2.61 -10.92
N ILE A 152 -11.48 -2.52 -9.62
CA ILE A 152 -11.19 -1.32 -8.82
C ILE A 152 -9.68 -1.09 -8.74
N ARG A 153 -8.89 -2.15 -8.50
CA ARG A 153 -7.42 -2.09 -8.51
C ARG A 153 -6.88 -1.48 -9.81
N ASP A 154 -7.45 -1.84 -10.95
CA ASP A 154 -6.99 -1.35 -12.24
C ASP A 154 -7.30 0.15 -12.46
N THR A 155 -7.99 0.82 -11.52
CA THR A 155 -8.17 2.27 -11.49
C THR A 155 -7.10 2.99 -10.65
N VAL A 156 -6.29 2.25 -9.91
CA VAL A 156 -5.22 2.79 -9.06
C VAL A 156 -4.05 3.26 -9.93
N ASP A 157 -3.57 4.46 -9.67
CA ASP A 157 -2.31 4.96 -10.25
C ASP A 157 -1.60 5.84 -9.21
N GLU A 158 -0.29 6.00 -9.34
CA GLU A 158 0.52 6.68 -8.36
C GLU A 158 1.83 7.23 -8.97
N LEU A 159 2.30 8.31 -8.39
CA LEU A 159 3.64 8.86 -8.59
C LEU A 159 4.24 9.19 -7.24
N PHE A 160 5.50 8.86 -7.02
CA PHE A 160 6.15 9.19 -5.76
C PHE A 160 7.62 9.54 -5.91
N VAL A 161 8.15 10.20 -4.90
CA VAL A 161 9.55 10.61 -4.81
C VAL A 161 10.11 10.24 -3.45
N VAL A 162 11.39 9.92 -3.41
CA VAL A 162 12.11 9.65 -2.17
C VAL A 162 13.28 10.61 -2.02
N ASP A 163 13.63 10.97 -0.78
CA ASP A 163 14.80 11.82 -0.54
C ASP A 163 16.11 11.05 -0.73
N ASP A 164 16.13 9.78 -0.31
CA ASP A 164 17.30 8.91 -0.45
C ASP A 164 16.94 7.58 -1.11
N LEU A 165 17.49 7.34 -2.31
CA LEU A 165 17.29 6.10 -3.06
C LEU A 165 17.91 4.86 -2.37
N ASN A 166 18.86 5.07 -1.46
CA ASN A 166 19.54 3.97 -0.79
C ASN A 166 18.60 3.04 -0.04
N ASN A 167 17.50 3.58 0.53
CA ASN A 167 16.52 2.79 1.26
C ASN A 167 15.86 1.74 0.36
N LEU A 168 15.32 2.16 -0.78
CA LEU A 168 14.72 1.26 -1.77
C LEU A 168 15.74 0.30 -2.38
N SER A 169 16.94 0.79 -2.67
CA SER A 169 18.01 -0.01 -3.28
C SER A 169 18.51 -1.11 -2.34
N ARG A 170 18.80 -0.77 -1.07
CA ARG A 170 19.23 -1.74 -0.05
C ARG A 170 18.13 -2.72 0.30
N GLY A 171 16.90 -2.26 0.36
CA GLY A 171 15.72 -3.10 0.58
C GLY A 171 15.43 -4.05 -0.60
N GLY A 172 16.01 -3.82 -1.78
CA GLY A 172 15.77 -4.65 -2.97
C GLY A 172 14.39 -4.47 -3.58
N ARG A 173 13.64 -3.40 -3.25
CA ARG A 173 12.30 -3.12 -3.76
C ARG A 173 12.29 -2.23 -5.00
N LEU A 174 13.43 -1.72 -5.44
CA LEU A 174 13.56 -1.00 -6.71
C LEU A 174 14.04 -1.94 -7.82
N SER A 175 13.15 -2.25 -8.76
CA SER A 175 13.41 -3.27 -9.81
C SER A 175 14.48 -2.87 -10.80
N ASN A 176 14.64 -1.58 -11.10
CA ASN A 176 15.65 -1.07 -12.04
C ASN A 176 16.77 -0.27 -11.34
N ALA A 177 17.05 -0.60 -10.07
CA ALA A 177 18.07 0.09 -9.25
C ALA A 177 19.41 0.27 -9.97
N ALA A 178 19.90 -0.76 -10.68
CA ALA A 178 21.18 -0.74 -11.36
C ALA A 178 21.32 0.39 -12.40
N ALA A 179 20.23 0.81 -13.02
CA ALA A 179 20.23 1.92 -13.98
C ALA A 179 20.42 3.29 -13.33
N PHE A 180 20.16 3.39 -12.01
CA PHE A 180 20.21 4.63 -11.24
C PHE A 180 21.36 4.67 -10.23
N ILE A 181 21.87 3.50 -9.80
CA ILE A 181 23.03 3.36 -8.91
C ILE A 181 24.30 3.73 -9.69
N GLY A 182 25.02 4.72 -9.19
CA GLY A 182 26.28 5.20 -9.81
C GLY A 182 26.18 6.51 -10.56
N SER A 183 24.99 7.08 -10.70
CA SER A 183 24.82 8.40 -11.31
C SER A 183 24.61 9.48 -10.25
N ILE A 184 25.70 10.19 -9.90
CA ILE A 184 25.69 11.50 -9.22
C ILE A 184 25.04 11.52 -7.82
N LEU A 185 25.83 11.88 -6.80
CA LEU A 185 25.37 12.31 -5.47
C LEU A 185 24.22 13.36 -5.62
N ASN A 186 23.14 13.17 -4.83
CA ASN A 186 22.00 14.08 -4.74
C ASN A 186 21.02 14.08 -5.93
N ILE A 187 20.72 12.93 -6.56
CA ILE A 187 19.55 12.80 -7.44
C ILE A 187 18.32 12.42 -6.62
N LYS A 188 17.16 12.91 -7.06
CA LYS A 188 15.85 12.53 -6.56
C LYS A 188 15.15 11.74 -7.67
N PRO A 189 14.93 10.43 -7.50
CA PRO A 189 14.24 9.63 -8.50
C PRO A 189 12.74 9.95 -8.50
N LEU A 190 12.14 9.93 -9.67
CA LEU A 190 10.70 9.90 -9.85
C LEU A 190 10.29 8.45 -10.04
N LEU A 191 9.36 8.00 -9.21
CA LEU A 191 9.03 6.59 -9.04
C LEU A 191 7.54 6.35 -9.35
N THR A 192 7.25 5.16 -9.84
CA THR A 192 5.89 4.64 -10.05
C THR A 192 5.91 3.12 -9.93
N PHE A 193 4.75 2.50 -9.95
CA PHE A 193 4.64 1.07 -10.19
C PHE A 193 4.52 0.78 -11.70
N ASP A 194 5.25 -0.22 -12.17
CA ASP A 194 5.08 -0.86 -13.47
C ASP A 194 4.59 -2.29 -13.24
N GLY A 195 3.30 -2.48 -13.42
CA GLY A 195 2.62 -3.66 -12.90
C GLY A 195 2.78 -3.74 -11.37
N PRO A 196 3.27 -4.86 -10.80
CA PRO A 196 3.44 -4.97 -9.35
C PRO A 196 4.76 -4.38 -8.83
N LYS A 197 5.64 -3.82 -9.68
CA LYS A 197 7.03 -3.49 -9.33
C LYS A 197 7.28 -1.99 -9.26
N ILE A 198 7.99 -1.54 -8.24
CA ILE A 198 8.50 -0.18 -8.17
C ILE A 198 9.62 0.00 -9.21
N VAL A 199 9.49 1.04 -10.03
CA VAL A 199 10.48 1.45 -11.03
C VAL A 199 10.74 2.95 -10.93
N ALA A 200 12.00 3.34 -11.17
CA ALA A 200 12.34 4.74 -11.39
C ALA A 200 12.21 5.04 -12.89
N TYR A 201 11.42 6.05 -13.25
CA TYR A 201 11.19 6.40 -14.64
C TYR A 201 11.90 7.69 -15.07
N ASP A 202 12.23 8.57 -14.11
CA ASP A 202 13.01 9.80 -14.35
C ASP A 202 13.79 10.19 -13.08
N LYS A 203 14.61 11.24 -13.16
CA LYS A 203 15.38 11.77 -12.05
C LYS A 203 15.61 13.28 -12.16
N VAL A 204 15.60 13.95 -11.02
CA VAL A 204 15.91 15.38 -10.91
C VAL A 204 16.89 15.65 -9.77
N ARG A 205 17.37 16.91 -9.64
CA ARG A 205 18.44 17.24 -8.68
C ARG A 205 17.96 17.81 -7.35
N SER A 206 16.67 18.02 -7.14
CA SER A 206 16.16 18.53 -5.86
C SER A 206 14.74 18.05 -5.59
N MET A 207 14.40 17.88 -4.31
CA MET A 207 13.03 17.49 -3.88
C MET A 207 11.99 18.48 -4.41
N LYS A 208 12.21 19.77 -4.30
CA LYS A 208 11.28 20.78 -4.82
C LYS A 208 10.96 20.58 -6.30
N ARG A 209 11.95 20.24 -7.13
CA ARG A 209 11.73 19.95 -8.56
C ARG A 209 11.03 18.61 -8.76
N ALA A 210 11.39 17.60 -7.96
CA ALA A 210 10.78 16.29 -7.98
C ALA A 210 9.28 16.39 -7.65
N THR A 211 8.95 17.03 -6.54
CA THR A 211 7.56 17.27 -6.12
C THR A 211 6.73 17.97 -7.20
N LYS A 212 7.23 19.11 -7.71
CA LYS A 212 6.52 19.85 -8.78
C LYS A 212 6.36 19.05 -10.07
N ARG A 213 7.32 18.18 -10.36
CA ARG A 213 7.22 17.31 -11.54
C ARG A 213 6.15 16.25 -11.37
N ILE A 214 6.13 15.53 -10.24
CA ILE A 214 5.09 14.51 -10.01
C ILE A 214 3.70 15.13 -9.82
N GLU A 215 3.57 16.34 -9.23
CA GLU A 215 2.31 17.08 -9.15
C GLU A 215 1.74 17.35 -10.55
N SER A 216 2.56 17.93 -11.44
CA SER A 216 2.13 18.23 -12.82
C SER A 216 1.73 16.97 -13.59
N GLU A 217 2.55 15.92 -13.51
CA GLU A 217 2.28 14.65 -14.20
C GLU A 217 1.05 13.94 -13.62
N ALA A 218 0.87 13.95 -12.28
CA ALA A 218 -0.29 13.37 -11.63
C ALA A 218 -1.60 14.09 -12.05
N ILE A 219 -1.59 15.44 -12.10
CA ILE A 219 -2.74 16.23 -12.57
C ILE A 219 -3.11 15.85 -14.01
N GLU A 220 -2.11 15.75 -14.91
CA GLU A 220 -2.33 15.36 -16.30
C GLU A 220 -2.93 13.94 -16.39
N LYS A 221 -2.38 12.98 -15.66
CA LYS A 221 -2.87 11.60 -15.61
C LYS A 221 -4.28 11.52 -15.03
N MET A 222 -4.55 12.20 -13.90
CA MET A 222 -5.88 12.25 -13.29
C MET A 222 -6.94 12.83 -14.24
N LYS A 223 -6.62 13.91 -14.96
CA LYS A 223 -7.52 14.49 -16.00
C LYS A 223 -7.78 13.54 -17.16
N ALA A 224 -6.87 12.60 -17.43
CA ALA A 224 -6.94 11.65 -18.54
C ALA A 224 -7.46 10.24 -18.15
N CYS A 225 -7.58 9.93 -16.85
CA CYS A 225 -7.87 8.56 -16.38
C CYS A 225 -9.30 8.07 -16.65
N GLY A 226 -10.21 8.96 -17.10
CA GLY A 226 -11.61 8.61 -17.41
C GLY A 226 -12.53 8.48 -16.19
N ILE A 227 -12.04 8.69 -14.98
CA ILE A 227 -12.86 8.74 -13.77
C ILE A 227 -13.43 10.16 -13.65
N PRO A 228 -14.76 10.34 -13.45
CA PRO A 228 -15.34 11.64 -13.16
C PRO A 228 -14.66 12.28 -11.93
N GLU A 229 -14.37 13.58 -11.99
CA GLU A 229 -13.59 14.25 -10.94
C GLU A 229 -14.21 14.10 -9.54
N ASP A 230 -15.52 14.21 -9.44
CA ASP A 230 -16.28 14.04 -8.19
C ASP A 230 -16.29 12.61 -7.64
N LYS A 231 -15.87 11.64 -8.46
CA LYS A 231 -15.67 10.23 -8.09
C LYS A 231 -14.19 9.83 -7.98
N LEU A 232 -13.30 10.78 -8.14
CA LEU A 232 -11.86 10.56 -8.02
C LEU A 232 -11.43 10.78 -6.57
N ARG A 233 -10.81 9.76 -5.97
CA ARG A 233 -10.14 9.87 -4.67
C ARG A 233 -8.66 10.10 -4.89
N VAL A 234 -8.14 11.15 -4.29
CA VAL A 234 -6.73 11.54 -4.37
C VAL A 234 -6.14 11.50 -2.96
N LEU A 235 -5.07 10.71 -2.78
CA LEU A 235 -4.35 10.63 -1.52
C LEU A 235 -2.97 11.22 -1.69
N ILE A 236 -2.60 12.11 -0.78
CA ILE A 236 -1.25 12.64 -0.66
C ILE A 236 -0.64 12.03 0.58
N ILE A 237 0.44 11.26 0.40
CA ILE A 237 1.02 10.43 1.46
C ILE A 237 2.46 10.84 1.68
N GLN A 238 2.87 11.02 2.92
CA GLN A 238 4.16 11.60 3.27
C GLN A 238 4.91 10.76 4.33
N SER A 239 6.21 10.96 4.44
CA SER A 239 7.06 10.47 5.51
C SER A 239 7.70 11.64 6.24
N ASN A 240 7.17 12.00 7.40
CA ASN A 240 7.71 13.05 8.29
C ASN A 240 7.98 14.40 7.61
N ASP A 241 7.11 14.80 6.65
CA ASP A 241 7.10 16.12 6.01
C ASP A 241 5.66 16.54 5.65
N ALA A 242 4.82 16.71 6.68
CA ALA A 242 3.41 17.07 6.52
C ALA A 242 3.21 18.35 5.71
N LYS A 243 4.12 19.32 5.87
CA LYS A 243 4.04 20.58 5.13
C LYS A 243 4.17 20.40 3.63
N GLN A 244 5.05 19.51 3.18
CA GLN A 244 5.20 19.20 1.76
C GLN A 244 3.92 18.57 1.20
N ALA A 245 3.28 17.67 1.96
CA ALA A 245 2.04 17.03 1.54
C ALA A 245 0.86 18.02 1.48
N GLU A 246 0.73 18.91 2.46
CA GLU A 246 -0.28 19.96 2.48
C GLU A 246 -0.14 20.92 1.28
N ASP A 247 1.08 21.34 0.96
CA ASP A 247 1.36 22.22 -0.17
C ASP A 247 1.03 21.53 -1.50
N ALA A 248 1.44 20.24 -1.66
CA ALA A 248 1.13 19.45 -2.85
C ALA A 248 -0.39 19.26 -3.01
N MET A 249 -1.09 18.95 -1.91
CA MET A 249 -2.56 18.83 -1.95
C MET A 249 -3.24 20.13 -2.34
N ALA A 250 -2.78 21.27 -1.83
CA ALA A 250 -3.35 22.58 -2.16
C ALA A 250 -3.19 22.90 -3.65
N ASP A 251 -2.02 22.61 -4.23
CA ASP A 251 -1.75 22.84 -5.65
C ASP A 251 -2.62 21.93 -6.55
N ILE A 252 -2.74 20.63 -6.21
CA ILE A 252 -3.56 19.69 -6.97
C ILE A 252 -5.05 20.05 -6.86
N LYS A 253 -5.51 20.43 -5.66
CA LYS A 253 -6.89 20.83 -5.40
C LYS A 253 -7.30 22.10 -6.16
N ALA A 254 -6.37 22.98 -6.46
CA ALA A 254 -6.63 24.16 -7.30
C ALA A 254 -6.98 23.77 -8.74
N GLU A 255 -6.45 22.64 -9.24
CA GLU A 255 -6.65 22.13 -10.59
C GLU A 255 -7.81 21.11 -10.71
N LEU A 256 -8.14 20.41 -9.61
CA LEU A 256 -9.17 19.37 -9.52
C LEU A 256 -10.03 19.61 -8.27
N PRO A 257 -10.81 20.71 -8.19
CA PRO A 257 -11.49 21.14 -6.97
C PRO A 257 -12.62 20.22 -6.49
N ASN A 258 -13.14 19.34 -7.33
CA ASN A 258 -14.27 18.47 -7.01
C ASN A 258 -13.84 17.05 -6.56
N ALA A 259 -12.56 16.70 -6.67
CA ALA A 259 -12.06 15.41 -6.24
C ALA A 259 -12.12 15.25 -4.70
N VAL A 260 -12.14 14.00 -4.24
CA VAL A 260 -12.12 13.67 -2.80
C VAL A 260 -10.68 13.55 -2.34
N TYR A 261 -10.27 14.35 -1.37
CA TYR A 261 -8.88 14.43 -0.91
C TYR A 261 -8.68 13.81 0.47
N GLU A 262 -7.53 13.16 0.64
CA GLU A 262 -7.06 12.59 1.89
C GLU A 262 -5.56 12.85 2.05
N LEU A 263 -5.15 13.27 3.26
CA LEU A 263 -3.75 13.30 3.67
C LEU A 263 -3.47 12.07 4.52
N ASP A 264 -2.37 11.38 4.25
CA ASP A 264 -1.99 10.18 4.98
C ASP A 264 -0.47 10.13 5.22
N GLU A 265 -0.03 9.19 6.04
CA GLU A 265 1.39 8.91 6.28
C GLU A 265 1.75 7.52 5.74
N PHE A 266 2.97 7.38 5.23
CA PHE A 266 3.50 6.05 4.98
C PHE A 266 3.65 5.31 6.31
N ASP A 267 3.05 4.13 6.39
CA ASP A 267 3.20 3.24 7.53
C ASP A 267 4.67 2.82 7.76
N PRO A 268 5.04 2.32 8.95
CA PRO A 268 6.42 1.98 9.28
C PRO A 268 7.07 0.97 8.34
N VAL A 269 6.33 -0.01 7.80
CA VAL A 269 6.84 -1.00 6.85
C VAL A 269 7.26 -0.33 5.56
N VAL A 270 6.39 0.50 4.98
CA VAL A 270 6.68 1.23 3.75
C VAL A 270 7.73 2.30 3.99
N ALA A 271 7.65 3.03 5.11
CA ALA A 271 8.62 4.04 5.52
C ALA A 271 10.04 3.48 5.69
N THR A 272 10.18 2.21 6.14
CA THR A 272 11.46 1.48 6.18
C THR A 272 12.16 1.48 4.82
N HIS A 273 11.40 1.31 3.73
CA HIS A 273 11.93 1.23 2.38
C HIS A 273 12.00 2.58 1.65
N LEU A 274 11.11 3.52 1.96
CA LEU A 274 11.10 4.83 1.31
C LEU A 274 11.98 5.86 2.02
N GLY A 275 12.09 5.77 3.35
CA GLY A 275 12.79 6.74 4.20
C GLY A 275 11.99 8.02 4.46
N GLU A 276 12.57 8.90 5.27
CA GLU A 276 12.00 10.22 5.57
C GLU A 276 11.88 11.11 4.34
N LYS A 277 10.96 12.08 4.38
CA LYS A 277 10.70 13.09 3.33
C LYS A 277 10.29 12.51 1.97
N SER A 278 9.78 11.29 1.98
CA SER A 278 9.14 10.72 0.80
C SER A 278 7.75 11.31 0.63
N LEU A 279 7.32 11.48 -0.61
CA LEU A 279 6.00 11.99 -0.97
C LEU A 279 5.40 11.13 -2.06
N GLY A 280 4.17 10.66 -1.86
CA GLY A 280 3.33 9.98 -2.84
C GLY A 280 2.11 10.80 -3.21
N ILE A 281 1.79 10.87 -4.48
CA ILE A 281 0.54 11.39 -5.04
C ILE A 281 -0.13 10.21 -5.71
N THR A 282 -1.26 9.80 -5.19
CA THR A 282 -1.93 8.57 -5.58
C THR A 282 -3.41 8.82 -5.82
N TRP A 283 -4.02 8.06 -6.69
CA TRP A 283 -5.45 8.21 -6.96
C TRP A 283 -6.10 6.91 -7.43
N MET A 284 -7.42 6.85 -7.24
CA MET A 284 -8.27 5.77 -7.68
C MET A 284 -9.74 6.22 -7.73
N ILE A 285 -10.62 5.37 -8.23
CA ILE A 285 -12.07 5.58 -8.04
C ILE A 285 -12.41 5.59 -6.56
N ASP A 286 -13.28 6.51 -6.14
CA ASP A 286 -13.70 6.57 -4.73
C ASP A 286 -14.66 5.43 -4.37
N VAL A 287 -14.11 4.40 -3.71
CA VAL A 287 -14.84 3.22 -3.20
C VAL A 287 -15.98 3.60 -2.25
N ASN A 288 -15.88 4.75 -1.58
CA ASN A 288 -16.93 5.19 -0.65
C ASN A 288 -18.17 5.72 -1.35
N GLN A 289 -18.07 6.06 -2.63
CA GLN A 289 -19.19 6.49 -3.47
C GLN A 289 -19.70 5.39 -4.41
N MET A 290 -19.14 4.18 -4.32
CA MET A 290 -19.60 3.06 -5.13
C MET A 290 -20.81 2.38 -4.46
N GLU A 291 -21.77 1.98 -5.29
CA GLU A 291 -22.85 1.09 -4.91
C GLU A 291 -22.46 -0.35 -5.24
N PHE A 292 -22.45 -1.23 -4.23
CA PHE A 292 -22.15 -2.65 -4.36
C PHE A 292 -23.43 -3.50 -4.32
#